data_8d7e10b66111637bcb4ffb7df99d7b58
#
_entry.id   8d7e10b66111637bcb4ffb7df99d7b58
#
_cell.length_a   1.000
_cell.length_b   1.000
_cell.length_c   1.000
_cell.angle_alpha   90.00
_cell.angle_beta   90.00
_cell.angle_gamma   90.00
#
_symmetry.space_group_name_H-M   'P 1'
#
loop_
_entity.id
_entity.type
_entity.pdbx_description
1 polymer ?
#
loop_
_entity_poly.entity_id
_entity_poly.type
_entity_poly.pdbx_seq_one_letter_code
_entity_poly.pdbx_strand_id
1 'polypeptide(L)'
;MFKRLSQREIKNNWSTYKQHIKKALESTEGCQVIIGTNNSNIYKGIYGRLLSPFQQTMHLWMDDKEEFIYLTHLQTCEFTGNKTLVLFTATRIKEVDKETLDKRYYDYIKTVSQFAKENGCVGMYSYSDLDYFAKMAKRTQDWTNVITRYQFYFPLN
;
A
#
# COMPACT_ATOMS: atom_id res chain seq x y z
N MET A 1 -3.31 16.62 -3.16
CA MET A 1 -4.35 15.65 -3.60
C MET A 1 -3.65 14.38 -4.09
N PHE A 2 -4.22 13.20 -3.84
CA PHE A 2 -3.68 11.95 -4.39
C PHE A 2 -4.43 11.54 -5.65
N LYS A 3 -3.71 11.07 -6.65
CA LYS A 3 -4.27 10.49 -7.87
C LYS A 3 -3.83 9.04 -8.03
N ARG A 4 -4.70 8.22 -8.58
CA ARG A 4 -4.36 6.88 -9.05
C ARG A 4 -3.64 7.01 -10.39
N LEU A 5 -2.46 6.40 -10.48
CA LEU A 5 -1.71 6.38 -11.74
C LEU A 5 -2.39 5.46 -12.75
N SER A 6 -2.46 5.92 -13.98
CA SER A 6 -2.95 5.13 -15.11
C SER A 6 -1.94 4.03 -15.48
N GLN A 7 -2.42 2.97 -16.11
CA GLN A 7 -1.54 1.89 -16.60
C GLN A 7 -0.47 2.41 -17.58
N ARG A 8 -0.79 3.43 -18.37
CA ARG A 8 0.17 4.07 -19.28
C ARG A 8 1.28 4.80 -18.54
N GLU A 9 0.95 5.57 -17.49
CA GLU A 9 1.94 6.25 -16.64
C GLU A 9 2.85 5.23 -15.96
N ILE A 10 2.25 4.16 -15.41
CA ILE A 10 3.00 3.07 -14.76
C ILE A 10 3.96 2.40 -15.75
N LYS A 11 3.49 2.03 -16.92
CA LYS A 11 4.30 1.39 -17.95
C LYS A 11 5.49 2.26 -18.38
N ASN A 12 5.25 3.55 -18.59
CA ASN A 12 6.27 4.48 -19.07
C ASN A 12 7.36 4.79 -18.02
N ASN A 13 7.02 4.71 -16.73
CA ASN A 13 7.91 5.10 -15.63
C ASN A 13 8.20 3.94 -14.65
N TRP A 14 7.99 2.70 -15.08
CA TRP A 14 8.11 1.53 -14.20
C TRP A 14 9.46 1.41 -13.50
N SER A 15 10.56 1.71 -14.17
CA SER A 15 11.89 1.64 -13.57
C SER A 15 12.03 2.51 -12.33
N THR A 16 11.48 3.71 -12.37
CA THR A 16 11.47 4.67 -11.26
C THR A 16 10.52 4.20 -10.13
N TYR A 17 9.29 3.86 -10.47
CA TYR A 17 8.32 3.39 -9.46
C TYR A 17 8.77 2.10 -8.78
N LYS A 18 9.38 1.17 -9.53
CA LYS A 18 9.95 -0.06 -8.98
C LYS A 18 10.99 0.23 -7.90
N GLN A 19 11.86 1.24 -8.10
CA GLN A 19 12.88 1.60 -7.09
C GLN A 19 12.23 2.11 -5.80
N HIS A 20 11.19 2.94 -5.89
CA HIS A 20 10.45 3.41 -4.71
C HIS A 20 9.73 2.28 -3.99
N ILE A 21 9.06 1.39 -4.73
CA ILE A 21 8.41 0.20 -4.16
C ILE A 21 9.45 -0.70 -3.48
N LYS A 22 10.61 -0.90 -4.12
CA LYS A 22 11.71 -1.68 -3.55
C LYS A 22 12.17 -1.09 -2.22
N LYS A 23 12.44 0.23 -2.18
CA LYS A 23 12.84 0.93 -0.94
C LYS A 23 11.80 0.74 0.17
N ALA A 24 10.51 0.84 -0.15
CA ALA A 24 9.44 0.65 0.83
C ALA A 24 9.40 -0.78 1.38
N LEU A 25 9.48 -1.79 0.51
CA LEU A 25 9.44 -3.20 0.92
C LEU A 25 10.69 -3.61 1.71
N GLU A 26 11.86 -3.11 1.35
CA GLU A 26 13.10 -3.39 2.07
C GLU A 26 13.20 -2.70 3.43
N SER A 27 12.47 -1.60 3.64
CA SER A 27 12.45 -0.89 4.92
C SER A 27 11.52 -1.52 5.97
N THR A 28 10.71 -2.51 5.60
CA THR A 28 9.73 -3.16 6.46
C THR A 28 10.19 -4.58 6.79
N GLU A 29 10.59 -4.83 8.05
CA GLU A 29 11.13 -6.14 8.47
C GLU A 29 10.17 -7.29 8.17
N GLY A 30 8.88 -7.12 8.45
CA GLY A 30 7.87 -8.13 8.17
C GLY A 30 7.77 -8.50 6.69
N CYS A 31 7.96 -7.53 5.78
CA CYS A 31 8.00 -7.79 4.35
C CYS A 31 9.27 -8.55 3.94
N GLN A 32 10.41 -8.27 4.56
CA GLN A 32 11.67 -8.96 4.26
C GLN A 32 11.59 -10.45 4.57
N VAL A 33 10.94 -10.82 5.67
CA VAL A 33 10.79 -12.23 6.09
C VAL A 33 9.86 -13.00 5.13
N ILE A 34 8.73 -12.40 4.74
CA ILE A 34 7.71 -13.09 3.94
C ILE A 34 8.06 -13.11 2.46
N ILE A 35 8.65 -12.03 1.96
CA ILE A 35 8.85 -11.82 0.53
C ILE A 35 10.21 -12.34 0.07
N GLY A 36 11.17 -12.44 0.98
CA GLY A 36 12.56 -12.72 0.66
C GLY A 36 13.16 -11.57 -0.17
N THR A 37 14.12 -10.86 0.35
CA THR A 37 14.72 -9.66 -0.27
C THR A 37 15.32 -9.90 -1.66
N ASN A 38 15.60 -11.17 -2.01
CA ASN A 38 16.18 -11.56 -3.30
C ASN A 38 15.16 -12.08 -4.32
N ASN A 39 13.87 -12.03 -4.02
CA ASN A 39 12.86 -12.56 -4.93
C ASN A 39 12.51 -11.55 -6.03
N SER A 40 13.25 -11.59 -7.14
CA SER A 40 12.97 -10.76 -8.33
C SER A 40 11.54 -10.95 -8.88
N ASN A 41 10.89 -12.05 -8.55
CA ASN A 41 9.57 -12.39 -9.05
C ASN A 41 8.46 -11.52 -8.42
N ILE A 42 8.68 -10.98 -7.21
CA ILE A 42 7.67 -10.10 -6.59
C ILE A 42 7.40 -8.86 -7.44
N TYR A 43 8.44 -8.23 -8.00
CA TYR A 43 8.27 -7.03 -8.82
C TYR A 43 7.59 -7.34 -10.14
N LYS A 44 7.82 -8.53 -10.72
CA LYS A 44 7.07 -9.00 -11.89
C LYS A 44 5.60 -9.22 -11.54
N GLY A 45 5.33 -9.82 -10.37
CA GLY A 45 3.96 -10.03 -9.87
C GLY A 45 3.22 -8.72 -9.62
N ILE A 46 3.86 -7.75 -8.97
CA ILE A 46 3.29 -6.40 -8.74
C ILE A 46 3.01 -5.72 -10.09
N TYR A 47 3.97 -5.70 -10.99
CA TYR A 47 3.82 -5.09 -12.31
C TYR A 47 2.68 -5.70 -13.11
N GLY A 48 2.60 -7.04 -13.15
CA GLY A 48 1.53 -7.74 -13.84
C GLY A 48 0.14 -7.39 -13.29
N ARG A 49 0.00 -7.27 -11.96
CA ARG A 49 -1.28 -6.91 -11.32
C ARG A 49 -1.64 -5.43 -11.52
N LEU A 50 -0.65 -4.54 -11.58
CA LEU A 50 -0.85 -3.12 -11.89
C LEU A 50 -1.33 -2.91 -13.33
N LEU A 51 -0.86 -3.74 -14.27
CA LEU A 51 -1.16 -3.62 -15.70
C LEU A 51 -2.18 -4.65 -16.21
N SER A 52 -2.81 -5.42 -15.33
CA SER A 52 -3.81 -6.41 -15.74
C SER A 52 -4.97 -5.73 -16.48
N PRO A 53 -5.26 -6.12 -17.74
CA PRO A 53 -6.36 -5.52 -18.50
C PRO A 53 -7.74 -6.02 -18.06
N PHE A 54 -7.81 -7.20 -17.44
CA PHE A 54 -9.08 -7.84 -17.09
C PHE A 54 -9.47 -7.66 -15.63
N GLN A 55 -8.50 -7.69 -14.73
CA GLN A 55 -8.73 -7.55 -13.30
C GLN A 55 -7.54 -6.86 -12.63
N GLN A 56 -7.56 -5.54 -12.64
CA GLN A 56 -6.56 -4.76 -11.93
C GLN A 56 -6.84 -4.83 -10.43
N THR A 57 -6.05 -5.63 -9.72
CA THR A 57 -6.17 -5.77 -8.26
C THR A 57 -5.21 -4.89 -7.49
N MET A 58 -4.12 -4.42 -8.11
CA MET A 58 -3.18 -3.48 -7.52
C MET A 58 -3.29 -2.10 -8.14
N HIS A 59 -3.15 -1.08 -7.32
CA HIS A 59 -3.23 0.32 -7.73
C HIS A 59 -2.08 1.11 -7.12
N LEU A 60 -1.45 1.93 -7.95
CA LEU A 60 -0.38 2.84 -7.54
C LEU A 60 -0.93 4.25 -7.46
N TRP A 61 -0.63 4.93 -6.37
CA TRP A 61 -1.10 6.27 -6.07
C TRP A 61 0.08 7.19 -5.85
N MET A 62 -0.05 8.43 -6.30
CA MET A 62 0.96 9.47 -6.11
C MET A 62 0.27 10.77 -5.74
N ASP A 63 0.90 11.56 -4.88
CA ASP A 63 0.43 12.90 -4.61
C ASP A 63 0.84 13.88 -5.73
N ASP A 64 0.16 15.02 -5.76
CA ASP A 64 0.35 16.06 -6.79
C ASP A 64 1.73 16.72 -6.79
N LYS A 65 2.49 16.56 -5.71
CA LYS A 65 3.86 17.09 -5.59
C LYS A 65 4.95 16.02 -5.80
N GLU A 66 4.53 14.78 -6.08
CA GLU A 66 5.44 13.64 -6.23
C GLU A 66 6.36 13.46 -5.00
N GLU A 67 5.79 13.66 -3.80
CA GLU A 67 6.48 13.50 -2.52
C GLU A 67 6.28 12.10 -1.93
N PHE A 68 5.14 11.47 -2.29
CA PHE A 68 4.74 10.17 -1.75
C PHE A 68 4.21 9.25 -2.83
N ILE A 69 4.49 7.96 -2.67
CA ILE A 69 3.93 6.89 -3.48
C ILE A 69 3.35 5.81 -2.57
N TYR A 70 2.18 5.31 -2.91
CA TYR A 70 1.46 4.28 -2.17
C TYR A 70 1.01 3.17 -3.11
N LEU A 71 1.06 1.94 -2.61
CA LEU A 71 0.57 0.76 -3.31
C LEU A 71 -0.59 0.14 -2.53
N THR A 72 -1.73 -0.05 -3.18
CA THR A 72 -2.89 -0.73 -2.61
C THR A 72 -3.21 -2.00 -3.35
N HIS A 73 -3.86 -2.93 -2.67
CA HIS A 73 -4.29 -4.20 -3.24
C HIS A 73 -5.75 -4.50 -2.87
N LEU A 74 -6.59 -4.71 -3.87
CA LEU A 74 -7.94 -5.23 -3.70
C LEU A 74 -7.87 -6.74 -3.48
N GLN A 75 -8.42 -7.21 -2.37
CA GLN A 75 -8.52 -8.62 -2.03
C GLN A 75 -9.97 -9.04 -1.90
N THR A 76 -10.27 -10.27 -2.33
CA THR A 76 -11.56 -10.90 -2.09
C THR A 76 -11.35 -12.09 -1.17
N CYS A 77 -12.11 -12.14 -0.09
CA CYS A 77 -12.09 -13.28 0.81
C CYS A 77 -12.78 -14.48 0.11
N GLU A 78 -12.06 -15.58 -0.05
CA GLU A 78 -12.56 -16.77 -0.74
C GLU A 78 -13.78 -17.39 -0.06
N PHE A 79 -13.87 -17.26 1.28
CA PHE A 79 -14.96 -17.85 2.06
C PHE A 79 -16.23 -17.01 2.07
N THR A 80 -16.11 -15.69 2.06
CA THR A 80 -17.26 -14.78 2.22
C THR A 80 -17.60 -14.00 0.96
N GLY A 81 -16.70 -13.96 -0.02
CA GLY A 81 -16.82 -13.09 -1.19
C GLY A 81 -16.61 -11.60 -0.90
N ASN A 82 -16.40 -11.23 0.36
CA ASN A 82 -16.20 -9.84 0.74
C ASN A 82 -14.92 -9.28 0.15
N LYS A 83 -15.01 -8.08 -0.40
CA LYS A 83 -13.85 -7.32 -0.88
C LYS A 83 -13.29 -6.43 0.20
N THR A 84 -11.98 -6.31 0.23
CA THR A 84 -11.27 -5.39 1.12
C THR A 84 -10.14 -4.70 0.36
N LEU A 85 -9.79 -3.48 0.79
CA LEU A 85 -8.64 -2.77 0.26
C LEU A 85 -7.49 -2.86 1.27
N VAL A 86 -6.39 -3.44 0.84
CA VAL A 86 -5.16 -3.50 1.63
C VAL A 86 -4.27 -2.32 1.26
N LEU A 87 -3.88 -1.53 2.25
CA LEU A 87 -2.84 -0.51 2.11
C LEU A 87 -1.50 -1.24 2.24
N PHE A 88 -0.96 -1.66 1.08
CA PHE A 88 0.10 -2.66 1.02
C PHE A 88 1.46 -2.09 1.41
N THR A 89 1.83 -0.94 0.86
CA THR A 89 3.06 -0.23 1.21
C THR A 89 2.98 1.25 0.86
N ALA A 90 3.82 2.03 1.53
CA ALA A 90 3.96 3.47 1.32
C ALA A 90 5.43 3.87 1.42
N THR A 91 5.85 4.83 0.61
CA THR A 91 7.19 5.41 0.74
C THR A 91 7.19 6.90 0.43
N ARG A 92 8.08 7.60 1.13
CA ARG A 92 8.43 8.98 0.80
C ARG A 92 9.43 8.99 -0.34
N ILE A 93 9.14 9.79 -1.35
CA ILE A 93 10.05 10.06 -2.46
C ILE A 93 11.00 11.20 -2.07
N LYS A 94 10.46 12.21 -1.37
CA LYS A 94 11.20 13.39 -0.89
C LYS A 94 11.08 13.52 0.63
N GLU A 95 12.07 14.14 1.25
CA GLU A 95 11.99 14.50 2.66
C GLU A 95 10.97 15.63 2.86
N VAL A 96 10.10 15.46 3.85
CA VAL A 96 9.09 16.43 4.26
C VAL A 96 9.03 16.50 5.78
N ASP A 97 8.57 17.64 6.30
CA ASP A 97 8.33 17.80 7.72
C ASP A 97 7.15 16.91 8.21
N LYS A 98 7.04 16.81 9.53
CA LYS A 98 6.04 15.94 10.17
C LYS A 98 4.60 16.39 9.88
N GLU A 99 4.35 17.70 9.88
CA GLU A 99 3.02 18.25 9.64
C GLU A 99 2.55 17.92 8.22
N THR A 100 3.44 18.10 7.24
CA THR A 100 3.21 17.70 5.84
C THR A 100 2.95 16.19 5.74
N LEU A 101 3.72 15.37 6.46
CA LEU A 101 3.54 13.92 6.48
C LEU A 101 2.14 13.52 6.99
N ASP A 102 1.72 14.08 8.15
CA ASP A 102 0.42 13.78 8.76
C ASP A 102 -0.73 14.21 7.82
N LYS A 103 -0.63 15.39 7.23
CA LYS A 103 -1.62 15.90 6.27
C LYS A 103 -1.71 15.04 5.01
N ARG A 104 -0.56 14.63 4.44
CA ARG A 104 -0.53 13.77 3.24
C ARG A 104 -1.10 12.39 3.51
N TYR A 105 -0.81 11.83 4.67
CA TYR A 105 -1.41 10.56 5.07
C TYR A 105 -2.92 10.66 5.18
N TYR A 106 -3.44 11.72 5.83
CA TYR A 106 -4.88 11.95 5.94
C TYR A 106 -5.55 12.07 4.56
N ASP A 107 -4.98 12.90 3.68
CA ASP A 107 -5.47 13.08 2.30
C ASP A 107 -5.46 11.73 1.53
N TYR A 108 -4.43 10.92 1.74
CA TYR A 108 -4.34 9.59 1.15
C TYR A 108 -5.46 8.68 1.64
N ILE A 109 -5.61 8.54 2.97
CA ILE A 109 -6.67 7.69 3.55
C ILE A 109 -8.05 8.11 3.05
N LYS A 110 -8.34 9.40 2.99
CA LYS A 110 -9.60 9.90 2.46
C LYS A 110 -9.82 9.49 1.01
N THR A 111 -8.80 9.65 0.17
CA THR A 111 -8.86 9.30 -1.26
C THR A 111 -9.07 7.80 -1.46
N VAL A 112 -8.31 6.96 -0.77
CA VAL A 112 -8.42 5.50 -0.94
C VAL A 112 -9.67 4.93 -0.28
N SER A 113 -10.20 5.56 0.77
CA SER A 113 -11.49 5.19 1.36
C SER A 113 -12.64 5.37 0.38
N GLN A 114 -12.64 6.48 -0.34
CA GLN A 114 -13.63 6.72 -1.38
C GLN A 114 -13.53 5.65 -2.50
N PHE A 115 -12.32 5.39 -2.97
CA PHE A 115 -12.06 4.34 -3.95
C PHE A 115 -12.51 2.95 -3.46
N ALA A 116 -12.25 2.60 -2.19
CA ALA A 116 -12.67 1.34 -1.61
C ALA A 116 -14.20 1.20 -1.62
N LYS A 117 -14.92 2.25 -1.22
CA LYS A 117 -16.40 2.28 -1.27
C LYS A 117 -16.93 2.07 -2.68
N GLU A 118 -16.38 2.78 -3.66
CA GLU A 118 -16.76 2.69 -5.08
C GLU A 118 -16.51 1.29 -5.67
N ASN A 119 -15.56 0.53 -5.11
CA ASN A 119 -15.27 -0.84 -5.51
C ASN A 119 -16.00 -1.90 -4.67
N GLY A 120 -16.92 -1.49 -3.80
CA GLY A 120 -17.73 -2.39 -2.97
C GLY A 120 -16.94 -3.08 -1.86
N CYS A 121 -15.87 -2.45 -1.36
CA CYS A 121 -15.11 -2.98 -0.24
C CYS A 121 -15.89 -2.79 1.08
N VAL A 122 -15.88 -3.82 1.92
CA VAL A 122 -16.47 -3.78 3.26
C VAL A 122 -15.54 -3.15 4.30
N GLY A 123 -14.26 -2.96 3.97
CA GLY A 123 -13.27 -2.37 4.85
C GLY A 123 -11.90 -2.20 4.20
N MET A 124 -11.01 -1.57 4.96
CA MET A 124 -9.61 -1.41 4.58
C MET A 124 -8.71 -1.98 5.67
N TYR A 125 -7.56 -2.51 5.26
CA TYR A 125 -6.50 -3.00 6.15
C TYR A 125 -5.19 -2.29 5.86
N SER A 126 -4.43 -2.02 6.92
CA SER A 126 -3.03 -1.61 6.82
C SER A 126 -2.20 -2.50 7.74
N TYR A 127 -1.04 -2.89 7.25
CA TYR A 127 -0.04 -3.58 8.06
C TYR A 127 1.14 -2.65 8.25
N SER A 128 1.55 -2.47 9.49
CA SER A 128 2.75 -1.70 9.80
C SER A 128 3.35 -2.24 11.10
N ASP A 129 4.64 -2.40 11.11
CA ASP A 129 5.48 -2.68 12.27
C ASP A 129 5.90 -1.39 13.01
N LEU A 130 5.55 -0.23 12.47
CA LEU A 130 5.90 1.06 13.05
C LEU A 130 4.80 1.56 14.00
N ASP A 131 5.13 1.69 15.27
CA ASP A 131 4.27 2.30 16.30
C ASP A 131 3.71 3.67 15.91
N TYR A 132 4.45 4.41 15.10
CA TYR A 132 4.02 5.71 14.58
C TYR A 132 2.71 5.60 13.79
N PHE A 133 2.58 4.63 12.90
CA PHE A 133 1.35 4.46 12.12
C PHE A 133 0.18 4.01 12.98
N ALA A 134 0.40 3.16 13.98
CA ALA A 134 -0.64 2.78 14.93
C ALA A 134 -1.14 3.99 15.75
N LYS A 135 -0.23 4.84 16.20
CA LYS A 135 -0.56 6.10 16.91
C LYS A 135 -1.32 7.07 16.02
N MET A 136 -0.90 7.21 14.76
CA MET A 136 -1.55 8.09 13.79
C MET A 136 -2.96 7.59 13.44
N ALA A 137 -3.14 6.29 13.19
CA ALA A 137 -4.44 5.67 12.94
C ALA A 137 -5.41 5.92 14.10
N LYS A 138 -4.96 5.80 15.35
CA LYS A 138 -5.78 6.09 16.53
C LYS A 138 -6.19 7.57 16.63
N ARG A 139 -5.36 8.51 16.19
CA ARG A 139 -5.65 9.94 16.22
C ARG A 139 -6.68 10.38 15.20
N THR A 140 -6.66 9.76 14.02
CA THR A 140 -7.57 10.15 12.92
C THR A 140 -8.99 9.66 13.13
N GLN A 141 -9.25 8.82 14.15
CA GLN A 141 -10.56 8.23 14.48
C GLN A 141 -11.24 7.46 13.32
N ASP A 142 -10.61 7.39 12.18
CA ASP A 142 -11.15 6.71 10.98
C ASP A 142 -10.95 5.18 11.04
N TRP A 143 -10.10 4.72 11.97
CA TRP A 143 -9.82 3.30 12.18
C TRP A 143 -10.50 2.81 13.47
N THR A 144 -11.58 2.06 13.30
CA THR A 144 -12.39 1.58 14.46
C THR A 144 -11.72 0.46 15.23
N ASN A 145 -10.83 -0.31 14.59
CA ASN A 145 -10.15 -1.44 15.22
C ASN A 145 -8.65 -1.44 14.88
N VAL A 146 -7.82 -0.92 15.77
CA VAL A 146 -6.37 -1.09 15.68
C VAL A 146 -6.00 -2.33 16.48
N ILE A 147 -5.83 -3.45 15.78
CA ILE A 147 -5.46 -4.72 16.39
C ILE A 147 -3.95 -4.91 16.24
N THR A 148 -3.24 -5.06 17.35
CA THR A 148 -1.85 -5.49 17.34
C THR A 148 -1.82 -6.98 17.07
N ARG A 149 -1.21 -7.38 15.96
CA ARG A 149 -1.04 -8.78 15.59
C ARG A 149 0.43 -9.16 15.67
N TYR A 150 0.71 -10.33 16.22
CA TYR A 150 2.02 -10.96 16.15
C TYR A 150 2.04 -11.88 14.94
N GLN A 151 3.09 -11.78 14.13
CA GLN A 151 3.32 -12.70 13.04
C GLN A 151 4.44 -13.65 13.44
N PHE A 152 4.16 -14.95 13.33
CA PHE A 152 5.15 -15.99 13.58
C PHE A 152 5.57 -16.57 12.23
N TYR A 153 6.86 -16.63 11.99
CA TYR A 153 7.43 -17.25 10.81
C TYR A 153 8.21 -18.49 11.22
N PHE A 154 7.88 -19.61 10.63
CA PHE A 154 8.62 -20.85 10.77
C PHE A 154 9.20 -21.25 9.41
N PRO A 155 10.53 -21.16 9.20
CA PRO A 155 11.13 -21.56 7.94
C PRO A 155 11.03 -23.07 7.77
N LEU A 156 10.57 -23.50 6.60
CA LEU A 156 10.65 -24.90 6.18
C LEU A 156 11.94 -25.07 5.39
N ASN A 157 12.89 -25.84 5.94
CA ASN A 157 14.16 -26.19 5.30
C ASN A 157 13.94 -27.31 4.29
#